data_bb58ebae56b58d3493d61a25a722006d
#
_entry.id   bb58ebae56b58d3493d61a25a722006d
#
_cell.length_a   1.000
_cell.length_b   1.000
_cell.length_c   1.000
_cell.angle_alpha   90.00
_cell.angle_beta   90.00
_cell.angle_gamma   90.00
#
_symmetry.space_group_name_H-M   'P 1'
#
loop_
_entity.id
_entity.type
_entity.pdbx_description
1 polymer ?
#
loop_
_entity_poly.entity_id
_entity_poly.type
_entity_poly.pdbx_seq_one_letter_code
_entity_poly.pdbx_strand_id
1 'polypeptide(L)'
;MLGAHTDSVEAGPGINDNGSGSIGILEVALQLTKFPVNNAVRFGWWSGEEEGLLGAAYYVSQLSAAENAKIRVYMNFDMIASPNFVYQIYDGDGSSFNITGAPGSAELEHLWEAYFPKEAGLPFDSTAFDGRSDYGPFLDAGIPAGGLTSGADEVKSAEQAAIFGGTAGIILDPNYHTAQDTLKNLNVGVWVQITKAIAHAVATYARSWEGFPSRVLTKRGLSGYAPKRAGPLYLE
;
A
#
# COMPACT_ATOMS: atom_id res chain seq x y z
N MET A 1 -8.14 -6.98 -5.06
CA MET A 1 -8.06 -5.66 -5.74
C MET A 1 -6.75 -5.02 -5.35
N LEU A 2 -6.09 -4.29 -6.27
CA LEU A 2 -4.88 -3.52 -6.03
C LEU A 2 -5.15 -2.04 -6.31
N GLY A 3 -4.44 -1.13 -5.62
CA GLY A 3 -4.54 0.30 -5.89
C GLY A 3 -3.28 1.07 -5.57
N ALA A 4 -3.17 2.20 -6.23
CA ALA A 4 -2.15 3.24 -6.05
C ALA A 4 -2.74 4.57 -6.53
N HIS A 5 -2.35 5.70 -5.97
CA HIS A 5 -2.81 6.99 -6.48
C HIS A 5 -1.92 7.52 -7.62
N THR A 6 -2.43 8.47 -8.36
CA THR A 6 -1.80 9.04 -9.56
C THR A 6 -1.63 10.54 -9.50
N ASP A 7 -2.23 11.18 -8.52
CA ASP A 7 -2.02 12.59 -8.20
C ASP A 7 -0.74 12.77 -7.37
N SER A 8 -0.34 14.00 -7.21
CA SER A 8 0.75 14.44 -6.36
C SER A 8 0.42 15.81 -5.77
N VAL A 9 1.15 16.21 -4.72
CA VAL A 9 1.08 17.56 -4.18
C VAL A 9 1.49 18.61 -5.23
N GLU A 10 1.00 19.84 -5.11
CA GLU A 10 1.37 20.94 -6.02
C GLU A 10 2.89 21.25 -6.03
N ALA A 11 3.58 20.95 -4.93
CA ALA A 11 5.00 21.24 -4.77
C ALA A 11 5.94 20.34 -5.58
N GLY A 12 5.48 19.19 -6.07
CA GLY A 12 6.35 18.21 -6.71
C GLY A 12 5.69 17.37 -7.79
N PRO A 13 6.51 16.73 -8.65
CA PRO A 13 6.01 15.89 -9.73
C PRO A 13 5.51 14.51 -9.29
N GLY A 14 5.72 14.11 -8.00
CA GLY A 14 5.20 12.87 -7.44
C GLY A 14 5.71 11.60 -8.13
N ILE A 15 7.00 11.52 -8.44
CA ILE A 15 7.51 10.35 -9.20
C ILE A 15 7.67 9.13 -8.30
N ASN A 16 8.12 9.31 -7.05
CA ASN A 16 8.04 8.26 -6.06
C ASN A 16 6.65 8.25 -5.41
N ASP A 17 6.12 9.40 -5.08
CA ASP A 17 4.82 9.61 -4.42
C ASP A 17 3.77 10.19 -5.40
N ASN A 18 2.96 9.37 -6.13
CA ASN A 18 3.02 7.91 -6.12
C ASN A 18 3.08 7.34 -7.54
N GLY A 19 3.93 7.92 -8.37
CA GLY A 19 4.27 7.35 -9.68
C GLY A 19 4.85 5.94 -9.55
N SER A 20 5.64 5.68 -8.47
CA SER A 20 6.26 4.37 -8.24
C SER A 20 5.22 3.28 -8.03
N GLY A 21 4.25 3.47 -7.16
CA GLY A 21 3.15 2.53 -6.92
C GLY A 21 2.30 2.33 -8.16
N SER A 22 1.90 3.44 -8.81
CA SER A 22 1.06 3.43 -10.01
C SER A 22 1.67 2.62 -11.15
N ILE A 23 2.97 2.80 -11.44
CA ILE A 23 3.66 2.05 -12.49
C ILE A 23 3.97 0.62 -12.03
N GLY A 24 4.26 0.40 -10.74
CA GLY A 24 4.44 -0.94 -10.18
C GLY A 24 3.22 -1.82 -10.39
N ILE A 25 2.02 -1.35 -10.07
CA ILE A 25 0.79 -2.12 -10.31
C ILE A 25 0.45 -2.22 -11.80
N LEU A 26 0.81 -1.24 -12.63
CA LEU A 26 0.64 -1.32 -14.08
C LEU A 26 1.50 -2.42 -14.68
N GLU A 27 2.76 -2.53 -14.29
CA GLU A 27 3.64 -3.63 -14.72
C GLU A 27 3.05 -4.98 -14.34
N VAL A 28 2.57 -5.14 -13.10
CA VAL A 28 1.91 -6.37 -12.67
C VAL A 28 0.66 -6.66 -13.51
N ALA A 29 -0.14 -5.66 -13.84
CA ALA A 29 -1.31 -5.81 -14.70
C ALA A 29 -0.94 -6.32 -16.10
N LEU A 30 0.09 -5.72 -16.70
CA LEU A 30 0.60 -6.13 -18.03
C LEU A 30 1.14 -7.56 -18.03
N GLN A 31 1.91 -7.92 -17.01
CA GLN A 31 2.44 -9.28 -16.89
C GLN A 31 1.33 -10.32 -16.65
N LEU A 32 0.33 -9.97 -15.85
CA LEU A 32 -0.79 -10.87 -15.52
C LEU A 32 -1.58 -11.30 -16.76
N THR A 33 -1.62 -10.47 -17.81
CA THR A 33 -2.32 -10.83 -19.07
C THR A 33 -1.76 -12.08 -19.75
N LYS A 34 -0.55 -12.50 -19.38
CA LYS A 34 0.12 -13.68 -19.93
C LYS A 34 -0.26 -14.98 -19.20
N PHE A 35 -1.04 -14.90 -18.13
CA PHE A 35 -1.37 -16.04 -17.28
C PHE A 35 -2.88 -16.19 -17.10
N PRO A 36 -3.40 -17.42 -17.07
CA PRO A 36 -4.78 -17.67 -16.69
C PRO A 36 -4.97 -17.40 -15.19
N VAL A 37 -6.12 -16.85 -14.82
CA VAL A 37 -6.51 -16.58 -13.44
C VAL A 37 -7.83 -17.28 -13.10
N ASN A 38 -7.95 -17.77 -11.87
CA ASN A 38 -9.18 -18.36 -11.36
C ASN A 38 -10.08 -17.31 -10.69
N ASN A 39 -9.46 -16.27 -10.12
CA ASN A 39 -10.13 -15.19 -9.42
C ASN A 39 -9.92 -13.87 -10.16
N ALA A 40 -10.98 -13.07 -10.24
CA ALA A 40 -10.91 -11.75 -10.86
C ALA A 40 -9.92 -10.83 -10.11
N VAL A 41 -9.04 -10.17 -10.84
CA VAL A 41 -8.13 -9.16 -10.33
C VAL A 41 -8.58 -7.79 -10.82
N ARG A 42 -8.73 -6.83 -9.89
CA ARG A 42 -9.14 -5.46 -10.19
C ARG A 42 -8.00 -4.53 -9.82
N PHE A 43 -7.67 -3.63 -10.72
CA PHE A 43 -6.70 -2.56 -10.52
C PHE A 43 -7.44 -1.24 -10.40
N GLY A 44 -7.03 -0.39 -9.45
CA GLY A 44 -7.55 0.97 -9.24
C GLY A 44 -6.39 1.95 -9.25
N TRP A 45 -6.56 3.02 -10.02
CA TRP A 45 -5.68 4.18 -9.97
C TRP A 45 -6.52 5.33 -9.43
N TRP A 46 -6.12 5.83 -8.26
CA TRP A 46 -6.88 6.84 -7.54
C TRP A 46 -6.40 8.25 -7.89
N SER A 47 -7.23 9.24 -7.70
CA SER A 47 -6.88 10.65 -7.80
C SER A 47 -7.42 11.38 -6.58
N GLY A 48 -6.70 12.43 -6.15
CA GLY A 48 -7.05 13.18 -4.95
C GLY A 48 -6.75 12.42 -3.66
N GLU A 49 -5.73 11.58 -3.65
CA GLU A 49 -5.20 10.95 -2.44
C GLU A 49 -4.65 12.04 -1.52
N GLU A 50 -3.82 12.92 -2.06
CA GLU A 50 -3.15 14.04 -1.41
C GLU A 50 -4.13 15.09 -0.86
N GLU A 51 -5.35 15.12 -1.38
CA GLU A 51 -6.45 15.97 -0.93
C GLU A 51 -7.38 15.25 0.08
N GLY A 52 -6.95 14.11 0.61
CA GLY A 52 -7.65 13.34 1.64
C GLY A 52 -8.37 12.09 1.13
N LEU A 53 -7.69 11.27 0.34
CA LEU A 53 -8.13 9.95 -0.13
C LEU A 53 -9.41 10.00 -1.00
N LEU A 54 -9.64 11.12 -1.72
CA LEU A 54 -10.94 11.43 -2.34
C LEU A 54 -11.39 10.35 -3.33
N GLY A 55 -10.50 9.88 -4.21
CA GLY A 55 -10.82 8.90 -5.24
C GLY A 55 -11.17 7.54 -4.65
N ALA A 56 -10.37 7.04 -3.74
CA ALA A 56 -10.61 5.76 -3.05
C ALA A 56 -11.88 5.83 -2.20
N ALA A 57 -12.07 6.93 -1.45
CA ALA A 57 -13.27 7.15 -0.64
C ALA A 57 -14.53 7.22 -1.49
N TYR A 58 -14.49 7.95 -2.61
CA TYR A 58 -15.61 8.00 -3.54
C TYR A 58 -15.95 6.62 -4.10
N TYR A 59 -14.94 5.90 -4.62
CA TYR A 59 -15.15 4.55 -5.15
C TYR A 59 -15.82 3.63 -4.12
N VAL A 60 -15.29 3.59 -2.90
CA VAL A 60 -15.82 2.74 -1.83
C VAL A 60 -17.25 3.14 -1.47
N SER A 61 -17.56 4.45 -1.42
CA SER A 61 -18.89 4.95 -1.11
C SER A 61 -19.95 4.56 -2.15
N GLN A 62 -19.55 4.29 -3.39
CA GLN A 62 -20.45 3.88 -4.47
C GLN A 62 -20.67 2.36 -4.53
N LEU A 63 -19.96 1.59 -3.72
CA LEU A 63 -20.12 0.13 -3.71
C LEU A 63 -21.45 -0.26 -3.08
N SER A 64 -22.28 -1.02 -3.81
CA SER A 64 -23.37 -1.77 -3.19
C SER A 64 -22.79 -2.82 -2.23
N ALA A 65 -23.60 -3.30 -1.28
CA ALA A 65 -23.20 -4.38 -0.39
C ALA A 65 -22.73 -5.62 -1.17
N ALA A 66 -23.35 -5.91 -2.30
CA ALA A 66 -22.97 -7.03 -3.16
C ALA A 66 -21.61 -6.80 -3.86
N GLU A 67 -21.31 -5.59 -4.30
CA GLU A 67 -20.00 -5.27 -4.90
C GLU A 67 -18.89 -5.21 -3.84
N ASN A 68 -19.17 -4.64 -2.67
CA ASN A 68 -18.26 -4.67 -1.53
C ASN A 68 -17.88 -6.13 -1.17
N ALA A 69 -18.87 -7.03 -1.11
CA ALA A 69 -18.66 -8.45 -0.80
C ALA A 69 -17.73 -9.16 -1.78
N LYS A 70 -17.67 -8.71 -3.04
CA LYS A 70 -16.78 -9.29 -4.07
C LYS A 70 -15.32 -8.93 -3.88
N ILE A 71 -15.00 -7.84 -3.18
CA ILE A 71 -13.63 -7.43 -2.91
C ILE A 71 -13.14 -8.21 -1.71
N ARG A 72 -12.40 -9.29 -1.95
CA ARG A 72 -11.89 -10.18 -0.91
C ARG A 72 -10.77 -9.53 -0.10
N VAL A 73 -9.94 -8.73 -0.76
CA VAL A 73 -8.82 -7.98 -0.17
C VAL A 73 -8.49 -6.79 -1.05
N TYR A 74 -8.05 -5.71 -0.44
CA TYR A 74 -7.44 -4.55 -1.09
C TYR A 74 -5.94 -4.49 -0.76
N MET A 75 -5.10 -4.31 -1.77
CA MET A 75 -3.66 -4.18 -1.62
C MET A 75 -3.27 -2.77 -2.05
N ASN A 76 -2.65 -2.02 -1.15
CA ASN A 76 -2.22 -0.63 -1.35
C ASN A 76 -0.73 -0.56 -1.62
N PHE A 77 -0.35 0.22 -2.61
CA PHE A 77 1.06 0.42 -2.96
C PHE A 77 1.33 1.90 -3.16
N ASP A 78 2.06 2.44 -2.21
CA ASP A 78 2.35 3.84 -2.10
C ASP A 78 3.80 4.03 -1.71
N MET A 79 4.54 4.86 -2.47
CA MET A 79 5.96 5.11 -2.29
C MET A 79 6.80 3.84 -2.18
N ILE A 80 6.92 3.09 -3.29
CA ILE A 80 7.63 1.81 -3.33
C ILE A 80 9.07 1.88 -3.90
N ALA A 81 9.64 3.09 -4.00
CA ALA A 81 10.95 3.31 -4.58
C ALA A 81 11.80 4.36 -3.84
N SER A 82 11.59 4.54 -2.54
CA SER A 82 12.27 5.55 -1.72
C SER A 82 13.79 5.39 -1.68
N PRO A 83 14.58 6.47 -1.78
CA PRO A 83 16.03 6.37 -1.89
C PRO A 83 16.72 5.86 -0.62
N ASN A 84 16.23 6.23 0.55
CA ASN A 84 16.72 5.78 1.86
C ASN A 84 15.80 4.73 2.48
N PHE A 85 15.36 3.79 1.70
CA PHE A 85 14.27 2.84 1.90
C PHE A 85 14.39 1.93 3.14
N VAL A 86 13.23 1.45 3.57
CA VAL A 86 13.04 0.22 4.35
C VAL A 86 11.97 -0.60 3.62
N TYR A 87 12.14 -1.92 3.47
CA TYR A 87 11.05 -2.76 3.00
C TYR A 87 10.02 -2.89 4.11
N GLN A 88 8.87 -2.24 3.96
CA GLN A 88 7.85 -2.20 5.00
C GLN A 88 6.58 -2.92 4.57
N ILE A 89 6.03 -3.72 5.49
CA ILE A 89 4.76 -4.42 5.36
C ILE A 89 3.78 -3.77 6.34
N TYR A 90 2.55 -3.46 5.91
CA TYR A 90 1.52 -2.97 6.82
C TYR A 90 1.13 -4.02 7.84
N ASP A 91 1.17 -3.65 9.12
CA ASP A 91 0.86 -4.47 10.30
C ASP A 91 -0.64 -4.79 10.36
N GLY A 92 -1.04 -5.89 9.73
CA GLY A 92 -2.45 -6.30 9.60
C GLY A 92 -2.99 -7.01 10.83
N ASP A 93 -2.14 -7.65 11.62
CA ASP A 93 -2.51 -8.35 12.83
C ASP A 93 -2.37 -7.50 14.11
N GLY A 94 -1.73 -6.35 14.02
CA GLY A 94 -1.52 -5.41 15.13
C GLY A 94 -0.41 -5.83 16.08
N SER A 95 0.44 -6.77 15.71
CA SER A 95 1.52 -7.28 16.56
C SER A 95 2.60 -6.24 16.86
N SER A 96 2.82 -5.31 15.93
CA SER A 96 3.85 -4.28 16.04
C SER A 96 3.30 -2.92 16.53
N PHE A 97 2.09 -2.54 16.12
CA PHE A 97 1.53 -1.21 16.38
C PHE A 97 0.21 -1.20 17.15
N ASN A 98 -0.30 -2.35 17.58
CA ASN A 98 -1.60 -2.50 18.28
C ASN A 98 -2.82 -1.95 17.51
N ILE A 99 -2.74 -1.91 16.17
CA ILE A 99 -3.82 -1.50 15.27
C ILE A 99 -4.06 -2.64 14.30
N THR A 100 -5.12 -3.41 14.54
CA THR A 100 -5.50 -4.55 13.68
C THR A 100 -6.31 -4.08 12.48
N GLY A 101 -6.02 -4.65 11.32
CA GLY A 101 -6.85 -4.54 10.13
C GLY A 101 -8.17 -5.34 10.23
N ALA A 102 -8.98 -5.30 9.19
CA ALA A 102 -10.14 -6.17 9.06
C ALA A 102 -9.70 -7.64 8.88
N PRO A 103 -10.56 -8.64 9.24
CA PRO A 103 -10.23 -10.06 9.06
C PRO A 103 -9.82 -10.39 7.62
N GLY A 104 -8.60 -10.84 7.44
CA GLY A 104 -7.91 -11.02 6.16
C GLY A 104 -6.68 -10.13 5.97
N SER A 105 -6.56 -9.05 6.77
CA SER A 105 -5.37 -8.18 6.74
C SER A 105 -4.13 -8.89 7.29
N ALA A 106 -4.29 -9.66 8.37
CA ALA A 106 -3.22 -10.47 8.94
C ALA A 106 -2.70 -11.53 7.95
N GLU A 107 -3.60 -12.21 7.23
CA GLU A 107 -3.20 -13.21 6.24
C GLU A 107 -2.46 -12.59 5.05
N LEU A 108 -2.80 -11.36 4.69
CA LEU A 108 -2.07 -10.62 3.65
C LEU A 108 -0.68 -10.22 4.13
N GLU A 109 -0.54 -9.73 5.36
CA GLU A 109 0.74 -9.44 6.01
C GLU A 109 1.62 -10.70 6.05
N HIS A 110 1.11 -11.80 6.61
CA HIS A 110 1.84 -13.07 6.72
C HIS A 110 2.32 -13.61 5.37
N LEU A 111 1.60 -13.34 4.27
CA LEU A 111 2.04 -13.71 2.94
C LEU A 111 3.38 -13.03 2.60
N TRP A 112 3.51 -11.73 2.84
CA TRP A 112 4.73 -10.98 2.54
C TRP A 112 5.83 -11.24 3.57
N GLU A 113 5.50 -11.41 4.84
CA GLU A 113 6.45 -11.85 5.87
C GLU A 113 7.09 -13.20 5.53
N ALA A 114 6.33 -14.09 4.89
CA ALA A 114 6.87 -15.34 4.38
C ALA A 114 7.69 -15.15 3.10
N TYR A 115 7.25 -14.27 2.19
CA TYR A 115 7.89 -14.03 0.91
C TYR A 115 9.28 -13.38 1.06
N PHE A 116 9.38 -12.31 1.84
CA PHE A 116 10.62 -11.54 1.92
C PHE A 116 11.83 -12.40 2.34
N PRO A 117 11.83 -13.13 3.47
CA PRO A 117 13.00 -13.92 3.86
C PRO A 117 13.18 -15.20 3.05
N LYS A 118 12.10 -15.85 2.60
CA LYS A 118 12.19 -17.19 1.99
C LYS A 118 12.40 -17.15 0.48
N GLU A 119 11.67 -16.27 -0.20
CA GLU A 119 11.69 -16.22 -1.68
C GLU A 119 12.60 -15.10 -2.19
N ALA A 120 12.55 -13.91 -1.56
CA ALA A 120 13.36 -12.78 -1.95
C ALA A 120 14.75 -12.78 -1.30
N GLY A 121 14.92 -13.43 -0.15
CA GLY A 121 16.15 -13.39 0.64
C GLY A 121 16.44 -12.00 1.21
N LEU A 122 15.41 -11.23 1.49
CA LEU A 122 15.49 -9.83 1.93
C LEU A 122 14.88 -9.66 3.32
N PRO A 123 15.43 -8.76 4.14
CA PRO A 123 14.80 -8.34 5.39
C PRO A 123 13.56 -7.49 5.12
N PHE A 124 12.70 -7.37 6.11
CA PHE A 124 11.56 -6.45 6.13
C PHE A 124 11.39 -5.84 7.53
N ASP A 125 10.57 -4.82 7.61
CA ASP A 125 10.10 -4.19 8.85
C ASP A 125 8.58 -3.98 8.74
N SER A 126 7.91 -3.68 9.86
CA SER A 126 6.48 -3.42 9.86
C SER A 126 6.20 -1.92 9.81
N THR A 127 5.06 -1.53 9.23
CA THR A 127 4.53 -0.17 9.28
C THR A 127 3.06 -0.15 9.69
N ALA A 128 2.63 0.93 10.34
CA ALA A 128 1.29 1.02 10.91
C ALA A 128 0.22 1.34 9.86
N PHE A 129 -1.01 0.90 10.14
CA PHE A 129 -2.20 1.45 9.50
C PHE A 129 -2.58 2.79 10.16
N ASP A 130 -1.92 3.87 9.78
CA ASP A 130 -2.13 5.21 10.33
C ASP A 130 -3.21 6.03 9.60
N GLY A 131 -3.73 5.50 8.50
CA GLY A 131 -4.78 6.13 7.69
C GLY A 131 -4.27 7.13 6.66
N ARG A 132 -2.97 7.15 6.36
CA ARG A 132 -2.33 8.12 5.46
C ARG A 132 -2.33 7.72 3.99
N SER A 133 -2.96 6.61 3.61
CA SER A 133 -3.05 6.21 2.20
C SER A 133 -4.38 5.53 1.88
N ASP A 134 -4.62 5.24 0.62
CA ASP A 134 -5.89 4.78 0.02
C ASP A 134 -6.47 3.48 0.60
N TYR A 135 -5.74 2.77 1.46
CA TYR A 135 -6.27 1.62 2.19
C TYR A 135 -7.35 2.02 3.24
N GLY A 136 -7.30 3.27 3.72
CA GLY A 136 -8.20 3.75 4.77
C GLY A 136 -9.68 3.52 4.46
N PRO A 137 -10.22 4.07 3.35
CA PRO A 137 -11.62 3.87 2.97
C PRO A 137 -12.04 2.41 2.82
N PHE A 138 -11.12 1.52 2.42
CA PHE A 138 -11.41 0.08 2.30
C PHE A 138 -11.54 -0.57 3.68
N LEU A 139 -10.62 -0.27 4.61
CA LEU A 139 -10.71 -0.75 6.00
C LEU A 139 -12.01 -0.27 6.67
N ASP A 140 -12.40 0.99 6.46
CA ASP A 140 -13.64 1.57 6.97
C ASP A 140 -14.88 0.83 6.47
N ALA A 141 -14.84 0.39 5.22
CA ALA A 141 -15.90 -0.41 4.63
C ALA A 141 -15.83 -1.91 5.01
N GLY A 142 -14.94 -2.27 5.94
CA GLY A 142 -14.73 -3.65 6.39
C GLY A 142 -14.08 -4.54 5.34
N ILE A 143 -13.43 -3.96 4.34
CA ILE A 143 -12.64 -4.70 3.34
C ILE A 143 -11.24 -4.89 3.93
N PRO A 144 -10.76 -6.15 4.08
CA PRO A 144 -9.38 -6.38 4.51
C PRO A 144 -8.42 -5.65 3.59
N ALA A 145 -7.43 -5.00 4.17
CA ALA A 145 -6.40 -4.32 3.41
C ALA A 145 -5.00 -4.64 3.95
N GLY A 146 -4.01 -4.41 3.15
CA GLY A 146 -2.60 -4.47 3.44
C GLY A 146 -1.83 -3.84 2.32
N GLY A 147 -0.52 -3.89 2.37
CA GLY A 147 0.30 -3.29 1.33
C GLY A 147 1.78 -3.33 1.68
N LEU A 148 2.54 -2.77 0.77
CA LEU A 148 3.98 -2.59 0.89
C LEU A 148 4.32 -1.13 0.61
N THR A 149 5.27 -0.60 1.35
CA THR A 149 5.87 0.71 1.08
C THR A 149 7.39 0.65 1.28
N SER A 150 8.09 1.65 0.81
CA SER A 150 9.52 1.85 1.09
C SER A 150 9.78 3.03 2.03
N GLY A 151 8.70 3.65 2.53
CA GLY A 151 8.68 4.71 3.50
C GLY A 151 8.68 6.13 2.90
N ALA A 152 8.24 7.08 3.69
CA ALA A 152 8.07 8.50 3.34
C ALA A 152 8.92 9.41 4.24
N ASP A 153 8.27 10.07 5.20
CA ASP A 153 8.84 11.07 6.11
C ASP A 153 9.30 10.48 7.46
N GLU A 154 9.21 9.17 7.64
CA GLU A 154 9.73 8.50 8.82
C GLU A 154 11.27 8.59 8.85
N VAL A 155 11.83 8.87 10.01
CA VAL A 155 13.27 8.94 10.20
C VAL A 155 13.86 7.54 10.34
N LYS A 156 14.81 7.19 9.47
CA LYS A 156 15.50 5.90 9.50
C LYS A 156 16.31 5.73 10.78
N SER A 157 16.07 4.64 11.50
CA SER A 157 16.82 4.32 12.71
C SER A 157 18.23 3.80 12.39
N ALA A 158 19.08 3.74 13.40
CA ALA A 158 20.41 3.16 13.27
C ALA A 158 20.34 1.64 12.98
N GLU A 159 19.38 0.95 13.58
CA GLU A 159 19.11 -0.47 13.36
C GLU A 159 18.64 -0.72 11.93
N GLN A 160 17.72 0.09 11.43
CA GLN A 160 17.26 0.01 10.04
C GLN A 160 18.39 0.30 9.05
N ALA A 161 19.26 1.27 9.35
CA ALA A 161 20.42 1.54 8.50
C ALA A 161 21.44 0.38 8.49
N ALA A 162 21.59 -0.32 9.61
CA ALA A 162 22.46 -1.51 9.68
C ALA A 162 21.89 -2.68 8.87
N ILE A 163 20.57 -2.82 8.78
CA ILE A 163 19.88 -3.91 8.07
C ILE A 163 19.71 -3.61 6.58
N PHE A 164 19.21 -2.41 6.25
CA PHE A 164 18.81 -2.04 4.89
C PHE A 164 19.85 -1.16 4.16
N GLY A 165 20.92 -0.75 4.86
CA GLY A 165 21.83 0.27 4.34
C GLY A 165 21.23 1.68 4.39
N GLY A 166 21.82 2.62 3.65
CA GLY A 166 21.39 4.02 3.65
C GLY A 166 21.91 4.81 4.84
N THR A 167 21.23 5.87 5.23
CA THR A 167 21.68 6.84 6.23
C THR A 167 20.69 6.94 7.39
N ALA A 168 21.13 6.60 8.59
CA ALA A 168 20.38 6.81 9.82
C ALA A 168 20.22 8.32 10.13
N GLY A 169 19.11 8.66 10.78
CA GLY A 169 18.85 10.03 11.23
C GLY A 169 18.28 10.96 10.14
N ILE A 170 18.08 10.48 8.92
CA ILE A 170 17.35 11.19 7.87
C ILE A 170 16.09 10.40 7.49
N ILE A 171 15.12 11.08 6.90
CA ILE A 171 13.87 10.45 6.47
C ILE A 171 14.08 9.45 5.34
N LEU A 172 13.11 8.55 5.16
CA LEU A 172 13.21 7.47 4.16
C LEU A 172 13.15 8.00 2.73
N ASP A 173 12.34 9.04 2.48
CA ASP A 173 12.42 9.81 1.24
C ASP A 173 12.69 11.29 1.51
N PRO A 174 13.95 11.76 1.40
CA PRO A 174 14.31 13.16 1.62
C PRO A 174 13.66 14.15 0.64
N ASN A 175 13.06 13.65 -0.44
CA ASN A 175 12.40 14.47 -1.46
C ASN A 175 10.87 14.35 -1.42
N TYR A 176 10.32 13.66 -0.41
CA TYR A 176 8.89 13.55 -0.18
C TYR A 176 8.20 14.91 -0.17
N HIS A 177 7.15 15.07 -0.97
CA HIS A 177 6.37 16.29 -1.13
C HIS A 177 7.20 17.52 -1.57
N THR A 178 8.24 17.32 -2.37
CA THR A 178 9.09 18.41 -2.89
C THR A 178 9.24 18.37 -4.41
N ALA A 179 9.69 19.47 -4.99
CA ALA A 179 10.00 19.55 -6.43
C ALA A 179 11.13 18.59 -6.87
N GLN A 180 11.85 17.99 -5.93
CA GLN A 180 12.94 17.04 -6.17
C GLN A 180 12.47 15.59 -6.24
N ASP A 181 11.19 15.29 -5.97
CA ASP A 181 10.64 13.95 -6.21
C ASP A 181 10.49 13.67 -7.71
N THR A 182 11.63 13.47 -8.35
CA THR A 182 11.79 13.25 -9.78
C THR A 182 12.29 11.83 -10.06
N LEU A 183 12.47 11.46 -11.33
CA LEU A 183 13.08 10.18 -11.71
C LEU A 183 14.44 9.91 -11.04
N LYS A 184 15.17 10.95 -10.63
CA LYS A 184 16.46 10.82 -9.95
C LYS A 184 16.30 10.43 -8.48
N ASN A 185 15.12 10.58 -7.92
CA ASN A 185 14.78 10.21 -6.55
C ASN A 185 14.58 8.69 -6.40
N LEU A 186 14.33 7.96 -7.49
CA LEU A 186 13.93 6.55 -7.41
C LEU A 186 15.10 5.62 -7.10
N ASN A 187 14.91 4.74 -6.12
CA ASN A 187 15.72 3.54 -5.94
C ASN A 187 15.13 2.39 -6.78
N VAL A 188 15.60 2.26 -8.01
CA VAL A 188 15.09 1.28 -8.97
C VAL A 188 15.25 -0.16 -8.47
N GLY A 189 16.32 -0.45 -7.71
CA GLY A 189 16.54 -1.78 -7.13
C GLY A 189 15.42 -2.16 -6.16
N VAL A 190 15.06 -1.25 -5.26
CA VAL A 190 13.95 -1.42 -4.30
C VAL A 190 12.62 -1.54 -5.02
N TRP A 191 12.37 -0.66 -5.98
CA TRP A 191 11.16 -0.67 -6.79
C TRP A 191 10.90 -2.02 -7.44
N VAL A 192 11.93 -2.60 -8.07
CA VAL A 192 11.85 -3.92 -8.69
C VAL A 192 11.55 -5.01 -7.67
N GLN A 193 12.16 -4.98 -6.47
CA GLN A 193 11.91 -6.00 -5.46
C GLN A 193 10.49 -5.93 -4.89
N ILE A 194 10.00 -4.73 -4.58
CA ILE A 194 8.62 -4.57 -4.12
C ILE A 194 7.63 -4.94 -5.24
N THR A 195 7.87 -4.55 -6.48
CA THR A 195 7.00 -4.95 -7.61
C THR A 195 6.95 -6.48 -7.78
N LYS A 196 8.04 -7.20 -7.55
CA LYS A 196 8.03 -8.68 -7.52
C LYS A 196 7.19 -9.22 -6.36
N ALA A 197 7.27 -8.60 -5.18
CA ALA A 197 6.44 -8.99 -4.04
C ALA A 197 4.94 -8.74 -4.31
N ILE A 198 4.59 -7.65 -5.00
CA ILE A 198 3.24 -7.39 -5.51
C ILE A 198 2.80 -8.50 -6.45
N ALA A 199 3.63 -8.85 -7.43
CA ALA A 199 3.33 -9.90 -8.40
C ALA A 199 3.13 -11.27 -7.72
N HIS A 200 3.91 -11.58 -6.68
CA HIS A 200 3.75 -12.80 -5.87
C HIS A 200 2.38 -12.85 -5.19
N ALA A 201 1.96 -11.77 -4.52
CA ALA A 201 0.65 -11.70 -3.87
C ALA A 201 -0.51 -11.83 -4.88
N VAL A 202 -0.38 -11.14 -6.01
CA VAL A 202 -1.38 -11.24 -7.10
C VAL A 202 -1.45 -12.67 -7.65
N ALA A 203 -0.32 -13.31 -7.94
CA ALA A 203 -0.29 -14.67 -8.46
C ALA A 203 -0.92 -15.67 -7.47
N THR A 204 -0.66 -15.50 -6.17
CA THR A 204 -1.22 -16.33 -5.10
C THR A 204 -2.74 -16.22 -5.08
N TYR A 205 -3.28 -15.01 -4.91
CA TYR A 205 -4.73 -14.81 -4.74
C TYR A 205 -5.52 -14.84 -6.05
N ALA A 206 -4.90 -14.55 -7.20
CA ALA A 206 -5.53 -14.77 -8.49
C ALA A 206 -5.73 -16.28 -8.78
N ARG A 207 -4.95 -17.13 -8.14
CA ARG A 207 -5.03 -18.59 -8.30
C ARG A 207 -5.96 -19.25 -7.28
N SER A 208 -5.81 -18.92 -5.98
CA SER A 208 -6.55 -19.57 -4.90
C SER A 208 -6.76 -18.65 -3.69
N TRP A 209 -7.89 -18.85 -3.00
CA TRP A 209 -8.19 -18.29 -1.69
C TRP A 209 -8.02 -19.32 -0.57
N GLU A 210 -7.32 -20.41 -0.82
CA GLU A 210 -7.05 -21.42 0.20
C GLU A 210 -6.28 -20.78 1.37
N GLY A 211 -6.75 -21.02 2.59
CA GLY A 211 -6.18 -20.40 3.80
C GLY A 211 -6.59 -18.95 4.05
N PHE A 212 -7.23 -18.26 3.09
CA PHE A 212 -7.69 -16.90 3.30
C PHE A 212 -9.13 -16.87 3.85
N PRO A 213 -9.41 -16.10 4.93
CA PRO A 213 -10.71 -16.12 5.57
C PRO A 213 -11.82 -15.63 4.64
N SER A 214 -13.02 -16.23 4.79
CA SER A 214 -14.21 -15.74 4.10
C SER A 214 -14.62 -14.40 4.69
N ARG A 215 -15.05 -13.46 3.83
CA ARG A 215 -15.57 -12.18 4.32
C ARG A 215 -16.88 -12.36 5.07
N VAL A 216 -16.92 -11.84 6.29
CA VAL A 216 -18.16 -11.70 7.06
C VAL A 216 -18.62 -10.26 6.91
N LEU A 217 -19.72 -10.03 6.16
CA LEU A 217 -20.32 -8.72 6.03
C LEU A 217 -21.05 -8.38 7.34
N THR A 218 -20.41 -7.63 8.21
CA THR A 218 -21.05 -7.09 9.40
C THR A 218 -21.67 -5.73 9.10
N LYS A 219 -22.83 -5.45 9.68
CA LYS A 219 -23.48 -4.10 9.60
C LYS A 219 -22.62 -2.98 10.22
N ARG A 220 -21.47 -3.30 10.76
CA ARG A 220 -20.57 -2.38 11.48
C ARG A 220 -19.50 -1.71 10.65
N GLY A 221 -19.37 -2.01 9.37
CA GLY A 221 -18.41 -1.36 8.46
C GLY A 221 -18.74 0.09 8.11
N LEU A 222 -19.70 0.73 8.77
CA LEU A 222 -20.12 2.09 8.46
C LEU A 222 -20.02 3.09 9.64
N SER A 223 -19.44 2.69 10.77
CA SER A 223 -19.32 3.63 11.89
C SER A 223 -18.07 3.39 12.73
N GLY A 224 -17.07 4.21 12.55
CA GLY A 224 -15.96 4.24 13.49
C GLY A 224 -14.71 5.01 13.07
N TYR A 225 -14.43 5.11 11.80
CA TYR A 225 -13.34 5.95 11.32
C TYR A 225 -13.92 7.29 10.88
N ALA A 226 -13.69 8.35 11.62
CA ALA A 226 -13.85 9.69 11.10
C ALA A 226 -12.55 10.00 10.33
N PRO A 227 -12.62 10.28 9.02
CA PRO A 227 -11.42 10.71 8.30
C PRO A 227 -10.81 11.88 9.08
N LYS A 228 -9.54 11.77 9.44
CA LYS A 228 -8.80 12.93 9.92
C LYS A 228 -8.88 13.92 8.76
N ARG A 229 -9.71 14.94 8.91
CA ARG A 229 -9.76 16.04 7.95
C ARG A 229 -8.34 16.52 7.79
N ALA A 230 -7.85 16.55 6.56
CA ALA A 230 -6.68 17.33 6.20
C ALA A 230 -6.80 18.66 6.92
N GLY A 231 -5.74 19.11 7.55
CA GLY A 231 -5.71 20.41 8.22
C GLY A 231 -6.17 21.49 7.24
N PRO A 232 -6.61 22.67 7.74
CA PRO A 232 -7.16 23.70 6.86
C PRO A 232 -6.11 24.04 5.79
N LEU A 233 -6.53 23.99 4.53
CA LEU A 233 -5.80 24.53 3.40
C LEU A 233 -5.40 25.97 3.75
N TYR A 234 -4.13 26.20 3.98
CA TYR A 234 -3.59 27.56 3.98
C TYR A 234 -3.47 27.99 2.52
N LEU A 235 -4.52 28.63 2.01
CA LEU A 235 -4.42 29.46 0.84
C LEU A 235 -3.76 30.77 1.30
N GLU A 236 -2.48 30.95 1.02
CA GLU A 236 -1.84 32.25 0.91
C GLU A 236 -1.31 32.45 -0.51
#